data_5d23a63e10c23efef1fd7269725d1456
#
_entry.id   5d23a63e10c23efef1fd7269725d1456
#
_cell.length_a   1.000
_cell.length_b   1.000
_cell.length_c   1.000
_cell.angle_alpha   90.00
_cell.angle_beta   90.00
_cell.angle_gamma   90.00
#
_symmetry.space_group_name_H-M   'P 1'
#
loop_
_entity.id
_entity.type
_entity.pdbx_description
1 polymer ?
#
loop_
_entity_poly.entity_id
_entity_poly.type
_entity_poly.pdbx_seq_one_letter_code
_entity_poly.pdbx_strand_id
1 'polypeptide(L)'
;MNEFGFQNLRLELGETAVLSINRPQALNALNADTLREIGEALDAVLEDNSTRALILTGAGGRAFVAGADISEFGNLEDVFSGREMALGGQDVMNTVAAMPIPT
;
A
#
# COMPACT_ATOMS: atom_id res chain seq x y z
N MET A 1 10.03 -1.79 12.57
CA MET A 1 11.22 -1.93 11.75
C MET A 1 10.85 -2.49 10.40
N ASN A 2 11.37 -1.91 9.33
CA ASN A 2 11.02 -2.31 7.97
C ASN A 2 12.00 -3.37 7.46
N GLU A 3 11.74 -4.63 7.78
CA GLU A 3 12.63 -5.75 7.43
C GLU A 3 12.63 -6.05 5.93
N PHE A 4 11.65 -5.55 5.20
CA PHE A 4 11.45 -5.89 3.80
C PHE A 4 12.07 -4.87 2.83
N GLY A 5 12.72 -3.84 3.35
CA GLY A 5 13.35 -2.81 2.52
C GLY A 5 12.37 -1.89 1.79
N PHE A 6 11.12 -1.84 2.21
CA PHE A 6 10.15 -0.93 1.61
C PHE A 6 10.53 0.52 1.88
N GLN A 7 10.37 1.37 0.89
CA GLN A 7 10.64 2.80 1.01
C GLN A 7 9.41 3.61 1.40
N ASN A 8 8.23 3.14 1.01
CA ASN A 8 6.97 3.86 1.17
C ASN A 8 6.05 3.20 2.18
N LEU A 9 6.46 2.10 2.76
CA LEU A 9 5.66 1.33 3.71
C LEU A 9 6.48 0.93 4.91
N ARG A 10 5.78 0.65 5.99
CA ARG A 10 6.33 -0.06 7.15
C ARG A 10 5.42 -1.27 7.41
N LEU A 11 6.01 -2.45 7.44
CA LEU A 11 5.29 -3.68 7.74
C LEU A 11 5.83 -4.31 9.02
N GLU A 12 4.95 -4.52 9.98
CA GLU A 12 5.26 -5.25 11.21
C GLU A 12 4.43 -6.52 11.21
N LEU A 13 5.10 -7.67 11.13
CA LEU A 13 4.43 -8.95 11.21
C LEU A 13 4.18 -9.34 12.66
N GLY A 14 3.20 -10.21 12.85
CA GLY A 14 2.79 -10.69 14.15
C GLY A 14 1.43 -11.33 14.05
N GLU A 15 0.85 -11.72 15.16
CA GLU A 15 -0.50 -12.26 15.18
C GLU A 15 -1.49 -11.24 14.61
N THR A 16 -1.29 -9.97 14.93
CA THR A 16 -1.92 -8.86 14.23
C THR A 16 -0.82 -8.12 13.48
N ALA A 17 -0.80 -8.22 12.16
CA ALA A 17 0.16 -7.50 11.34
C ALA A 17 -0.31 -6.04 11.16
N VAL A 18 0.65 -5.12 11.09
CA VAL A 18 0.37 -3.70 10.86
C VAL A 18 1.13 -3.26 9.62
N LEU A 19 0.39 -2.80 8.63
CA LEU A 19 0.95 -2.24 7.40
C LEU A 19 0.64 -0.75 7.37
N SER A 20 1.67 0.07 7.46
CA SER A 20 1.54 1.51 7.48
C SER A 20 2.01 2.09 6.15
N ILE A 21 1.19 2.93 5.54
CA ILE A 21 1.63 3.76 4.42
C ILE A 21 2.52 4.85 5.01
N ASN A 22 3.74 4.97 4.54
CA ASN A 22 4.74 5.87 5.14
C ASN A 22 5.25 6.87 4.10
N ARG A 23 4.36 7.73 3.67
CA ARG A 23 4.67 8.88 2.81
C ARG A 23 4.07 10.16 3.38
N PRO A 24 4.41 10.52 4.64
CA PRO A 24 3.77 11.65 5.31
C PRO A 24 4.01 12.98 4.59
N GLN A 25 5.13 13.13 3.90
CA GLN A 25 5.44 14.32 3.11
C GLN A 25 4.46 14.52 1.94
N ALA A 26 3.79 13.46 1.51
CA ALA A 26 2.81 13.49 0.44
C ALA A 26 1.41 13.14 0.96
N LEU A 27 1.18 13.27 2.28
CA LEU A 27 -0.06 12.87 2.97
C LEU A 27 -0.46 11.44 2.63
N ASN A 28 0.52 10.56 2.48
CA ASN A 28 0.36 9.14 2.16
C ASN A 28 -0.36 8.88 0.83
N ALA A 29 -0.26 9.82 -0.12
CA ALA A 29 -0.80 9.61 -1.46
C ALA A 29 -0.11 8.43 -2.13
N LEU A 30 -0.87 7.65 -2.90
CA LEU A 30 -0.39 6.43 -3.53
C LEU A 30 0.24 6.73 -4.89
N ASN A 31 1.49 6.32 -5.06
CA ASN A 31 2.15 6.30 -6.36
C ASN A 31 2.35 4.84 -6.80
N ALA A 32 2.90 4.65 -8.01
CA ALA A 32 3.07 3.30 -8.55
C ALA A 32 3.98 2.42 -7.69
N ASP A 33 5.07 2.98 -7.17
CA ASP A 33 5.98 2.23 -6.30
C ASP A 33 5.30 1.82 -5.00
N THR A 34 4.49 2.71 -4.42
CA THR A 34 3.76 2.40 -3.20
C THR A 34 2.76 1.27 -3.45
N LEU A 35 2.04 1.31 -4.57
CA LEU A 35 1.10 0.25 -4.92
C LEU A 35 1.81 -1.09 -5.10
N ARG A 36 2.97 -1.09 -5.74
CA ARG A 36 3.77 -2.30 -5.89
C ARG A 36 4.20 -2.85 -4.53
N GLU A 37 4.67 -1.98 -3.66
CA GLU A 37 5.11 -2.37 -2.32
C GLU A 37 3.95 -2.92 -1.48
N ILE A 38 2.76 -2.32 -1.60
CA ILE A 38 1.57 -2.84 -0.91
C ILE A 38 1.29 -4.28 -1.35
N GLY A 39 1.34 -4.55 -2.66
CA GLY A 39 1.15 -5.90 -3.17
C GLY A 39 2.15 -6.89 -2.59
N GLU A 40 3.43 -6.53 -2.53
CA GLU A 40 4.47 -7.37 -1.94
C GLU A 40 4.25 -7.57 -0.44
N ALA A 41 3.83 -6.52 0.27
CA ALA A 41 3.55 -6.60 1.69
C ALA A 41 2.38 -7.53 1.99
N LEU A 42 1.31 -7.45 1.20
CA LEU A 42 0.15 -8.32 1.36
C LEU A 42 0.53 -9.78 1.13
N ASP A 43 1.39 -10.05 0.15
CA ASP A 43 1.90 -11.41 -0.08
C ASP A 43 2.68 -11.91 1.14
N ALA A 44 3.52 -11.06 1.73
CA ALA A 44 4.28 -11.43 2.92
C ALA A 44 3.37 -11.75 4.10
N VAL A 45 2.30 -10.98 4.27
CA VAL A 45 1.30 -11.23 5.32
C VAL A 45 0.62 -12.59 5.10
N LEU A 46 0.24 -12.89 3.87
CA LEU A 46 -0.42 -14.16 3.54
C LEU A 46 0.49 -15.37 3.73
N GLU A 47 1.80 -15.19 3.53
CA GLU A 47 2.77 -16.27 3.73
C GLU A 47 3.08 -16.52 5.21
N ASP A 48 2.76 -15.60 6.09
CA ASP A 48 2.98 -15.74 7.52
C ASP A 48 1.82 -16.48 8.16
N ASN A 49 2.03 -17.75 8.47
CA ASN A 49 1.00 -18.62 9.04
C ASN A 49 0.55 -18.20 10.44
N SER A 50 1.32 -17.35 11.12
CA SER A 50 0.97 -16.89 12.46
C SER A 50 0.09 -15.64 12.46
N THR A 51 -0.04 -14.97 11.33
CA THR A 51 -0.84 -13.75 11.23
C THR A 51 -2.32 -14.08 11.13
N ARG A 52 -3.12 -13.50 12.03
CA ARG A 52 -4.56 -13.74 12.13
C ARG A 52 -5.39 -12.52 11.78
N ALA A 53 -4.79 -11.34 11.73
CA ALA A 53 -5.47 -10.10 11.37
C ALA A 53 -4.46 -9.13 10.78
N LEU A 54 -4.95 -8.21 9.98
CA LEU A 54 -4.14 -7.16 9.37
C LEU A 54 -4.78 -5.80 9.63
N ILE A 55 -3.97 -4.85 10.09
CA ILE A 55 -4.36 -3.46 10.23
C ILE A 55 -3.64 -2.66 9.14
N LEU A 56 -4.40 -1.92 8.35
CA LEU A 56 -3.86 -0.94 7.41
C LEU A 56 -4.01 0.45 8.02
N THR A 57 -2.94 1.22 8.01
CA THR A 57 -2.96 2.56 8.58
C THR A 57 -2.00 3.48 7.83
N GLY A 58 -1.98 4.75 8.20
CA GLY A 58 -1.07 5.75 7.64
C GLY A 58 -0.14 6.30 8.70
N ALA A 59 1.15 6.35 8.38
CA ALA A 59 2.14 6.97 9.26
C ALA A 59 1.99 8.49 9.26
N GLY A 60 2.53 9.13 10.28
CA GLY A 60 2.59 10.59 10.40
C GLY A 60 1.41 11.24 11.09
N GLY A 61 0.32 10.52 11.33
CA GLY A 61 -0.81 11.03 12.12
C GLY A 61 -1.69 12.07 11.43
N ARG A 62 -1.47 12.35 10.13
CA ARG A 62 -2.22 13.39 9.40
C ARG A 62 -3.22 12.82 8.41
N ALA A 63 -2.85 11.73 7.75
CA ALA A 63 -3.72 11.09 6.77
C ALA A 63 -3.46 9.60 6.75
N PHE A 64 -4.48 8.82 6.45
CA PHE A 64 -4.31 7.42 6.05
C PHE A 64 -3.76 7.38 4.63
N VAL A 65 -4.56 7.81 3.67
CA VAL A 65 -4.19 7.92 2.26
C VAL A 65 -4.91 9.15 1.72
N ALA A 66 -4.16 10.08 1.11
CA ALA A 66 -4.78 11.28 0.54
C ALA A 66 -5.31 11.06 -0.88
N GLY A 67 -5.06 9.90 -1.47
CA GLY A 67 -5.49 9.57 -2.83
C GLY A 67 -4.30 9.19 -3.70
N ALA A 68 -4.46 9.28 -5.02
CA ALA A 68 -3.37 9.00 -5.95
C ALA A 68 -2.39 10.18 -5.98
N ASP A 69 -1.12 9.86 -6.17
CA ASP A 69 -0.08 10.88 -6.27
C ASP A 69 -0.08 11.46 -7.69
N ILE A 70 -0.68 12.63 -7.84
CA ILE A 70 -0.83 13.27 -9.15
C ILE A 70 0.48 13.77 -9.73
N SER A 71 1.56 13.82 -8.95
CA SER A 71 2.85 14.24 -9.48
C SER A 71 3.37 13.31 -10.57
N GLU A 72 2.95 12.05 -10.55
CA GLU A 72 3.28 11.09 -11.59
C GLU A 72 2.54 11.34 -12.88
N PHE A 73 1.46 12.12 -12.82
CA PHE A 73 0.66 12.45 -14.00
C PHE A 73 1.20 13.66 -14.76
N GLY A 74 2.23 14.33 -14.23
CA GLY A 74 2.83 15.50 -14.88
C GLY A 74 3.51 15.18 -16.22
N ASN A 75 3.85 13.92 -16.45
CA ASN A 75 4.41 13.43 -17.69
C ASN A 75 3.40 12.63 -18.51
N LEU A 76 2.14 12.75 -18.20
CA LEU A 76 1.14 12.05 -18.94
C LEU A 76 0.99 12.66 -20.31
N GLU A 77 1.84 12.22 -21.16
CA GLU A 77 1.55 12.25 -22.55
C GLU A 77 0.46 11.26 -22.88
N ASP A 78 0.08 10.42 -21.92
CA ASP A 78 -0.88 9.42 -22.26
C ASP A 78 -1.84 9.14 -21.10
N VAL A 79 -3.07 9.07 -21.50
CA VAL A 79 -4.16 8.55 -20.72
C VAL A 79 -3.88 7.11 -20.28
N PHE A 80 -2.98 6.42 -21.00
CA PHE A 80 -2.64 5.02 -20.77
C PHE A 80 -1.93 4.81 -19.42
N SER A 81 -0.95 5.66 -19.10
CA SER A 81 -0.24 5.56 -17.81
C SER A 81 -1.18 5.80 -16.63
N GLY A 82 -2.08 6.78 -16.76
CA GLY A 82 -3.09 7.04 -15.74
C GLY A 82 -4.05 5.88 -15.58
N ARG A 83 -4.43 5.26 -16.69
CA ARG A 83 -5.30 4.09 -16.68
C ARG A 83 -4.63 2.90 -16.00
N GLU A 84 -3.35 2.63 -16.31
CA GLU A 84 -2.62 1.54 -15.69
C GLU A 84 -2.48 1.74 -14.17
N MET A 85 -2.22 2.96 -13.76
CA MET A 85 -2.13 3.28 -12.34
C MET A 85 -3.47 3.06 -11.63
N ALA A 86 -4.56 3.46 -12.26
CA ALA A 86 -5.91 3.25 -11.71
C ALA A 86 -6.24 1.77 -11.60
N LEU A 87 -5.90 0.97 -12.63
CA LEU A 87 -6.09 -0.47 -12.60
C LEU A 87 -5.23 -1.14 -11.54
N GLY A 88 -3.97 -0.71 -11.39
CA GLY A 88 -3.07 -1.22 -10.36
C GLY A 88 -3.59 -0.93 -8.96
N GLY A 89 -4.10 0.28 -8.73
CA GLY A 89 -4.70 0.65 -7.46
C GLY A 89 -5.95 -0.17 -7.16
N GLN A 90 -6.78 -0.39 -8.17
CA GLN A 90 -7.97 -1.21 -8.04
C GLN A 90 -7.63 -2.67 -7.73
N ASP A 91 -6.60 -3.21 -8.36
CA ASP A 91 -6.13 -4.58 -8.10
C ASP A 91 -5.66 -4.73 -6.64
N VAL A 92 -4.93 -3.75 -6.12
CA VAL A 92 -4.49 -3.74 -4.73
C VAL A 92 -5.70 -3.73 -3.79
N MET A 93 -6.68 -2.87 -4.05
CA MET A 93 -7.88 -2.79 -3.22
C MET A 93 -8.68 -4.09 -3.28
N ASN A 94 -8.77 -4.72 -4.45
CA ASN A 94 -9.43 -6.02 -4.60
C ASN A 94 -8.70 -7.09 -3.78
N THR A 95 -7.38 -7.07 -3.76
CA THR A 95 -6.59 -7.99 -2.95
C THR A 95 -6.88 -7.80 -1.46
N VAL A 96 -6.95 -6.54 -1.01
CA VAL A 96 -7.30 -6.23 0.38
C VAL A 96 -8.69 -6.77 0.72
N ALA A 97 -9.67 -6.53 -0.16
CA ALA A 97 -11.04 -6.98 0.05
C ALA A 97 -11.16 -8.51 0.09
N ALA A 98 -10.28 -9.20 -0.63
CA ALA A 98 -10.29 -10.66 -0.73
C ALA A 98 -9.39 -11.35 0.31
N MET A 99 -8.75 -10.61 1.21
CA MET A 99 -7.87 -11.20 2.22
C MET A 99 -8.63 -12.22 3.07
N PRO A 100 -8.06 -13.42 3.28
CA PRO A 100 -8.73 -14.49 4.04
C PRO A 100 -8.71 -14.27 5.56
N ILE A 101 -8.16 -13.16 6.01
CA ILE A 101 -8.10 -12.77 7.42
C ILE A 101 -8.78 -11.42 7.60
N PRO A 102 -9.31 -11.12 8.82
CA PRO A 102 -9.84 -9.80 9.11
C PRO A 102 -8.84 -8.70 8.78
N THR A 103 -9.30 -7.68 8.08
CA THR A 103 -8.46 -6.59 7.61
C THR A 103 -9.18 -5.26 7.80
#